data_d4ec54d282194c41892833698ec7922d
#
_entry.id   d4ec54d282194c41892833698ec7922d
#
_cell.length_a   1.000
_cell.length_b   1.000
_cell.length_c   1.000
_cell.angle_alpha   90.00
_cell.angle_beta   90.00
_cell.angle_gamma   90.00
#
_symmetry.space_group_name_H-M   'P 1'
#
loop_
_entity.id
_entity.type
_entity.pdbx_description
1 polymer ?
#
loop_
_entity_poly.entity_id
_entity_poly.type
_entity_poly.pdbx_seq_one_letter_code
_entity_poly.pdbx_strand_id
1 'polypeptide(L)'
;MFPCGSITGPKIKTMSYINALEESPRGVYCGTIGYLTPNKEAIFNVPIRTVTINELTHEATYGVGGGITWDSIDTAEYDEVHTKAKVLDIDTHDFSLLESFCLKDGVLQRFSQHMNRLTRASEVFGYPLDLQQIKQAKHQLQINYPTGQYKVRWLVDKTGHLSVDVLKIKELTTPVICYLAKQPIAKNHLFSRYKTTNRKHYQACEVSGPTNFSTLLYNEDNELTEFTIGNVILQINGVLYTPPVSSGCLPGIYRETLLDKGEVTEKVLTLRDLKESEKVYLTNSVRGMVEVSMKSAHS
;
A
#
# COMPACT_ATOMS: atom_id res chain seq x y z
N MET A 1 -23.75 32.53 2.83
CA MET A 1 -23.59 31.12 3.18
C MET A 1 -22.33 31.00 4.03
N PHE A 2 -22.41 30.43 5.20
CA PHE A 2 -21.30 30.48 6.14
C PHE A 2 -20.59 29.13 6.15
N PRO A 3 -19.26 29.11 6.34
CA PRO A 3 -18.52 27.87 6.56
C PRO A 3 -18.97 27.25 7.88
N CYS A 4 -19.99 26.37 7.81
CA CYS A 4 -20.43 25.65 8.98
C CYS A 4 -19.42 24.63 9.38
N GLY A 5 -18.95 24.23 10.32
CA GLY A 5 -18.02 23.14 10.68
C GLY A 5 -16.54 23.41 10.51
N SER A 6 -16.15 24.26 9.58
CA SER A 6 -14.74 24.57 9.30
C SER A 6 -14.18 25.77 10.11
N ILE A 7 -15.02 26.45 10.88
CA ILE A 7 -14.63 27.51 11.81
C ILE A 7 -15.29 27.22 13.15
N THR A 8 -14.50 27.12 14.21
CA THR A 8 -14.93 26.85 15.58
C THR A 8 -15.31 28.17 16.31
N GLY A 9 -16.08 28.08 17.39
CA GLY A 9 -16.46 29.21 18.22
C GLY A 9 -17.47 30.20 17.61
N PRO A 10 -17.58 31.43 18.12
CA PRO A 10 -18.47 32.46 17.62
C PRO A 10 -18.02 32.93 16.22
N LYS A 11 -18.72 32.53 15.17
CA LYS A 11 -18.31 32.62 13.76
C LYS A 11 -17.77 34.00 13.36
N ILE A 12 -18.50 35.05 13.61
CA ILE A 12 -18.12 36.43 13.17
C ILE A 12 -16.80 36.86 13.86
N LYS A 13 -16.69 36.62 15.18
CA LYS A 13 -15.51 36.97 15.94
C LYS A 13 -14.31 36.17 15.54
N THR A 14 -14.48 34.84 15.36
CA THR A 14 -13.41 33.97 14.91
C THR A 14 -12.93 34.31 13.50
N MET A 15 -13.84 34.64 12.59
CA MET A 15 -13.47 35.09 11.24
C MET A 15 -12.67 36.40 11.26
N SER A 16 -12.99 37.34 12.18
CA SER A 16 -12.21 38.57 12.32
C SER A 16 -10.78 38.29 12.82
N TYR A 17 -10.61 37.33 13.71
CA TYR A 17 -9.27 36.93 14.15
C TYR A 17 -8.49 36.24 13.02
N ILE A 18 -9.11 35.31 12.28
CA ILE A 18 -8.48 34.65 11.12
C ILE A 18 -8.00 35.73 10.12
N ASN A 19 -8.85 36.72 9.78
CA ASN A 19 -8.48 37.80 8.86
C ASN A 19 -7.34 38.68 9.39
N ALA A 20 -7.20 38.80 10.70
CA ALA A 20 -6.15 39.61 11.33
C ALA A 20 -4.80 38.83 11.46
N LEU A 21 -4.85 37.52 11.55
CA LEU A 21 -3.69 36.70 11.82
C LEU A 21 -3.09 36.01 10.58
N GLU A 22 -3.92 35.73 9.57
CA GLU A 22 -3.46 35.07 8.34
C GLU A 22 -3.03 36.11 7.29
N GLU A 23 -1.84 35.93 6.74
CA GLU A 23 -1.23 36.83 5.77
C GLU A 23 -1.79 36.65 4.35
N SER A 24 -2.43 35.52 4.06
CA SER A 24 -2.97 35.20 2.75
C SER A 24 -4.44 34.77 2.79
N PRO A 25 -5.23 35.02 1.75
CA PRO A 25 -6.61 34.56 1.68
C PRO A 25 -6.66 33.04 1.53
N ARG A 26 -7.59 32.40 2.23
CA ARG A 26 -7.82 30.97 2.17
C ARG A 26 -8.33 30.45 0.82
N GLY A 27 -8.84 31.35 -0.04
CA GLY A 27 -9.45 30.96 -1.30
C GLY A 27 -10.64 30.02 -1.09
N VAL A 28 -10.60 28.85 -1.70
CA VAL A 28 -11.62 27.81 -1.52
C VAL A 28 -11.46 27.01 -0.24
N TYR A 29 -10.27 27.02 0.38
CA TYR A 29 -9.98 26.26 1.58
C TYR A 29 -10.91 26.64 2.74
N CYS A 30 -11.52 25.66 3.39
CA CYS A 30 -12.57 25.82 4.40
C CYS A 30 -13.84 26.58 3.91
N GLY A 31 -13.98 26.80 2.62
CA GLY A 31 -15.17 27.39 2.00
C GLY A 31 -16.22 26.33 1.63
N THR A 32 -16.75 26.41 0.41
CA THR A 32 -17.76 25.49 -0.08
C THR A 32 -17.61 25.28 -1.58
N ILE A 33 -17.56 24.04 -2.01
CA ILE A 33 -17.60 23.63 -3.42
C ILE A 33 -18.75 22.68 -3.63
N GLY A 34 -19.55 22.88 -4.67
CA GLY A 34 -20.67 22.02 -4.98
C GLY A 34 -21.42 22.43 -6.22
N TYR A 35 -22.56 21.78 -6.42
CA TYR A 35 -23.43 22.07 -7.57
C TYR A 35 -24.91 22.00 -7.18
N LEU A 36 -25.72 22.68 -8.00
CA LEU A 36 -27.16 22.62 -7.96
C LEU A 36 -27.65 21.88 -9.20
N THR A 37 -28.51 20.88 -8.99
CA THR A 37 -29.14 20.15 -10.09
C THR A 37 -30.33 20.94 -10.65
N PRO A 38 -30.77 20.68 -11.90
CA PRO A 38 -32.00 21.25 -12.47
C PRO A 38 -33.24 20.95 -11.61
N ASN A 39 -33.24 19.86 -10.85
CA ASN A 39 -34.32 19.47 -9.93
C ASN A 39 -34.27 20.17 -8.58
N LYS A 40 -33.42 21.23 -8.45
CA LYS A 40 -33.22 22.00 -7.21
C LYS A 40 -32.60 21.23 -6.04
N GLU A 41 -31.94 20.11 -6.32
CA GLU A 41 -31.11 19.41 -5.34
C GLU A 41 -29.73 20.11 -5.27
N ALA A 42 -29.19 20.21 -4.07
CA ALA A 42 -27.92 20.86 -3.82
C ALA A 42 -26.96 19.89 -3.13
N ILE A 43 -25.76 19.71 -3.70
CA ILE A 43 -24.69 18.91 -3.13
C ILE A 43 -23.47 19.80 -2.96
N PHE A 44 -23.04 19.98 -1.71
CA PHE A 44 -21.88 20.80 -1.37
C PHE A 44 -20.93 20.05 -0.42
N ASN A 45 -19.65 20.28 -0.62
CA ASN A 45 -18.60 19.80 0.26
C ASN A 45 -17.76 20.96 0.79
N VAL A 46 -17.16 20.77 1.97
CA VAL A 46 -16.15 21.68 2.50
C VAL A 46 -14.79 21.27 1.94
N PRO A 47 -14.11 22.14 1.16
CA PRO A 47 -12.81 21.82 0.57
C PRO A 47 -11.70 21.91 1.62
N ILE A 48 -11.57 20.81 2.39
CA ILE A 48 -10.42 20.45 3.20
C ILE A 48 -9.71 19.30 2.52
N ARG A 49 -8.41 19.11 2.75
CA ARG A 49 -7.57 18.12 2.05
C ARG A 49 -7.71 18.22 0.52
N THR A 50 -7.79 19.45 0.05
CA THR A 50 -8.02 19.79 -1.34
C THR A 50 -6.85 20.59 -1.86
N VAL A 51 -6.26 20.16 -2.97
CA VAL A 51 -5.24 20.92 -3.69
C VAL A 51 -5.94 21.80 -4.74
N THR A 52 -5.61 23.09 -4.79
CA THR A 52 -6.00 23.99 -5.87
C THR A 52 -4.79 24.22 -6.77
N ILE A 53 -4.98 24.13 -8.08
CA ILE A 53 -3.92 24.36 -9.05
C ILE A 53 -4.31 25.56 -9.90
N ASN A 54 -3.42 26.54 -9.98
CA ASN A 54 -3.55 27.64 -10.92
C ASN A 54 -2.97 27.19 -12.28
N GLU A 55 -3.82 27.00 -13.26
CA GLU A 55 -3.40 26.50 -14.58
C GLU A 55 -2.49 27.48 -15.35
N LEU A 56 -2.50 28.77 -15.01
CA LEU A 56 -1.66 29.77 -15.67
C LEU A 56 -0.26 29.85 -15.06
N THR A 57 -0.15 29.76 -13.73
CA THR A 57 1.14 29.84 -13.02
C THR A 57 1.72 28.47 -12.70
N HIS A 58 0.95 27.38 -12.84
CA HIS A 58 1.28 26.02 -12.41
C HIS A 58 1.57 25.89 -10.91
N GLU A 59 1.10 26.87 -10.12
CA GLU A 59 1.23 26.79 -8.67
C GLU A 59 0.11 25.95 -8.07
N ALA A 60 0.51 25.05 -7.17
CA ALA A 60 -0.39 24.21 -6.40
C ALA A 60 -0.45 24.71 -4.95
N THR A 61 -1.64 24.97 -4.45
CA THR A 61 -1.86 25.40 -3.06
C THR A 61 -2.65 24.33 -2.32
N TYR A 62 -2.14 23.89 -1.17
CA TYR A 62 -2.80 22.93 -0.30
C TYR A 62 -2.95 23.51 1.10
N GLY A 63 -4.19 23.87 1.46
CA GLY A 63 -4.52 24.41 2.77
C GLY A 63 -4.56 23.30 3.83
N VAL A 64 -3.84 23.48 4.92
CA VAL A 64 -3.86 22.63 6.12
C VAL A 64 -4.16 23.43 7.36
N GLY A 65 -4.82 22.81 8.34
CA GLY A 65 -5.15 23.45 9.60
C GLY A 65 -5.91 22.51 10.54
N GLY A 66 -6.11 22.95 11.78
CA GLY A 66 -6.88 22.29 12.82
C GLY A 66 -8.04 23.15 13.33
N GLY A 67 -8.96 22.52 14.06
CA GLY A 67 -10.03 23.22 14.77
C GLY A 67 -9.60 23.54 16.18
N ILE A 68 -9.15 24.75 16.45
CA ILE A 68 -8.70 25.17 17.79
C ILE A 68 -9.90 25.26 18.73
N THR A 69 -9.82 24.55 19.85
CA THR A 69 -10.82 24.54 20.92
C THR A 69 -10.17 25.01 22.21
N TRP A 70 -10.96 25.11 23.29
CA TRP A 70 -10.46 25.58 24.59
C TRP A 70 -9.38 24.63 25.18
N ASP A 71 -9.50 23.35 24.91
CA ASP A 71 -8.59 22.31 25.42
C ASP A 71 -7.43 22.00 24.45
N SER A 72 -7.31 22.75 23.34
CA SER A 72 -6.23 22.57 22.37
C SER A 72 -4.88 22.94 22.97
N ILE A 73 -3.87 22.10 22.72
CA ILE A 73 -2.47 22.33 23.10
C ILE A 73 -1.73 22.72 21.82
N ASP A 74 -1.03 23.86 21.85
CA ASP A 74 -0.37 24.47 20.69
C ASP A 74 0.58 23.53 19.96
N THR A 75 1.42 22.80 20.67
CA THR A 75 2.36 21.82 20.12
C THR A 75 1.64 20.66 19.43
N ALA A 76 0.55 20.15 20.04
CA ALA A 76 -0.23 19.07 19.47
C ALA A 76 -0.97 19.48 18.20
N GLU A 77 -1.56 20.68 18.17
CA GLU A 77 -2.20 21.25 17.00
C GLU A 77 -1.19 21.49 15.85
N TYR A 78 0.00 21.97 16.19
CA TYR A 78 1.08 22.19 15.23
C TYR A 78 1.54 20.85 14.60
N ASP A 79 1.73 19.82 15.42
CA ASP A 79 2.06 18.46 14.95
C ASP A 79 0.94 17.86 14.07
N GLU A 80 -0.32 18.14 14.39
CA GLU A 80 -1.47 17.72 13.59
C GLU A 80 -1.44 18.40 12.21
N VAL A 81 -1.14 19.72 12.13
CA VAL A 81 -0.99 20.43 10.86
C VAL A 81 0.09 19.79 9.99
N HIS A 82 1.26 19.53 10.56
CA HIS A 82 2.35 18.85 9.85
C HIS A 82 1.97 17.43 9.40
N THR A 83 1.26 16.69 10.23
CA THR A 83 0.79 15.34 9.88
C THR A 83 -0.20 15.39 8.72
N LYS A 84 -1.08 16.39 8.68
CA LYS A 84 -2.01 16.61 7.55
C LYS A 84 -1.29 17.04 6.27
N ALA A 85 -0.20 17.80 6.38
CA ALA A 85 0.62 18.20 5.23
C ALA A 85 1.39 17.03 4.60
N LYS A 86 1.82 16.05 5.41
CA LYS A 86 2.56 14.86 4.95
C LYS A 86 1.85 14.02 3.88
N VAL A 87 0.55 14.20 3.68
CA VAL A 87 -0.17 13.53 2.58
C VAL A 87 0.37 13.92 1.21
N LEU A 88 1.04 15.09 1.09
CA LEU A 88 1.70 15.54 -0.13
C LEU A 88 3.15 15.06 -0.25
N ASP A 89 3.76 14.58 0.83
CA ASP A 89 5.11 13.99 0.86
C ASP A 89 5.11 12.55 0.30
N ILE A 90 4.27 12.30 -0.69
CA ILE A 90 4.35 11.03 -1.42
C ILE A 90 5.71 11.04 -2.09
N ASP A 91 6.56 10.10 -1.68
CA ASP A 91 7.88 9.89 -2.27
C ASP A 91 7.70 9.59 -3.77
N THR A 92 7.78 10.65 -4.58
CA THR A 92 7.61 10.61 -6.04
C THR A 92 8.86 10.15 -6.77
N HIS A 93 9.82 9.50 -6.06
CA HIS A 93 10.94 8.88 -6.72
C HIS A 93 10.44 7.93 -7.80
N ASP A 94 11.12 7.93 -8.93
CA ASP A 94 10.81 7.05 -10.04
C ASP A 94 10.71 5.59 -9.56
N PHE A 95 9.54 5.02 -9.70
CA PHE A 95 9.29 3.61 -9.42
C PHE A 95 8.51 3.00 -10.59
N SER A 96 8.51 1.70 -10.66
CA SER A 96 7.69 0.95 -11.62
C SER A 96 6.62 0.16 -10.87
N LEU A 97 5.47 -0.02 -11.49
CA LEU A 97 4.51 -1.03 -11.09
C LEU A 97 5.14 -2.40 -11.30
N LEU A 98 4.95 -3.30 -10.35
CA LEU A 98 5.62 -4.60 -10.34
C LEU A 98 4.60 -5.73 -10.27
N GLU A 99 4.70 -6.70 -11.17
CA GLU A 99 4.06 -8.00 -11.00
C GLU A 99 5.09 -9.14 -11.00
N SER A 100 4.75 -10.22 -10.29
CA SER A 100 5.61 -11.40 -10.21
C SER A 100 4.76 -12.64 -10.38
N PHE A 101 4.96 -13.35 -11.50
CA PHE A 101 4.20 -14.54 -11.86
C PHE A 101 5.05 -15.80 -11.69
N CYS A 102 4.37 -16.91 -11.46
CA CYS A 102 4.90 -18.23 -11.80
C CYS A 102 4.52 -18.54 -13.24
N LEU A 103 5.50 -18.72 -14.10
CA LEU A 103 5.33 -19.30 -15.44
C LEU A 103 5.65 -20.79 -15.32
N LYS A 104 4.66 -21.64 -15.54
CA LYS A 104 4.80 -23.09 -15.50
C LYS A 104 4.32 -23.68 -16.82
N ASP A 105 5.22 -24.40 -17.49
CA ASP A 105 4.95 -25.08 -18.76
C ASP A 105 4.23 -24.19 -19.78
N GLY A 106 4.79 -23.00 -20.02
CA GLY A 106 4.25 -22.00 -20.94
C GLY A 106 3.05 -21.22 -20.41
N VAL A 107 2.54 -21.47 -19.21
CA VAL A 107 1.35 -20.82 -18.68
C VAL A 107 1.68 -19.90 -17.50
N LEU A 108 1.38 -18.60 -17.66
CA LEU A 108 1.42 -17.64 -16.56
C LEU A 108 0.27 -17.93 -15.60
N GLN A 109 0.61 -18.38 -14.41
CA GLN A 109 -0.37 -18.75 -13.38
C GLN A 109 -1.11 -17.52 -12.85
N ARG A 110 -2.44 -17.62 -12.63
CA ARG A 110 -3.31 -16.55 -12.09
C ARG A 110 -3.19 -15.22 -12.84
N PHE A 111 -3.02 -15.28 -14.16
CA PHE A 111 -2.75 -14.12 -15.02
C PHE A 111 -3.82 -13.04 -14.87
N SER A 112 -5.11 -13.39 -14.87
CA SER A 112 -6.21 -12.43 -14.76
C SER A 112 -6.19 -11.66 -13.43
N GLN A 113 -5.94 -12.34 -12.31
CA GLN A 113 -5.86 -11.70 -11.00
C GLN A 113 -4.67 -10.72 -10.93
N HIS A 114 -3.51 -11.11 -11.46
CA HIS A 114 -2.35 -10.23 -11.57
C HIS A 114 -2.64 -9.00 -12.43
N MET A 115 -3.31 -9.17 -13.56
CA MET A 115 -3.70 -8.06 -14.42
C MET A 115 -4.68 -7.10 -13.74
N ASN A 116 -5.67 -7.62 -13.01
CA ASN A 116 -6.60 -6.80 -12.24
C ASN A 116 -5.88 -5.94 -11.20
N ARG A 117 -4.90 -6.51 -10.48
CA ARG A 117 -4.11 -5.75 -9.50
C ARG A 117 -3.22 -4.70 -10.17
N LEU A 118 -2.58 -5.05 -11.30
CA LEU A 118 -1.77 -4.11 -12.09
C LEU A 118 -2.61 -2.94 -12.60
N THR A 119 -3.81 -3.21 -13.13
CA THR A 119 -4.74 -2.18 -13.62
C THR A 119 -5.15 -1.22 -12.49
N ARG A 120 -5.55 -1.74 -11.33
CA ARG A 120 -5.85 -0.88 -10.17
C ARG A 120 -4.67 0.00 -9.76
N ALA A 121 -3.45 -0.55 -9.78
CA ALA A 121 -2.25 0.25 -9.48
C ALA A 121 -2.00 1.31 -10.56
N SER A 122 -2.18 0.97 -11.85
CA SER A 122 -2.01 1.93 -12.95
C SER A 122 -2.99 3.10 -12.87
N GLU A 123 -4.24 2.84 -12.52
CA GLU A 123 -5.26 3.88 -12.31
C GLU A 123 -4.89 4.82 -11.16
N VAL A 124 -4.41 4.27 -10.03
CA VAL A 124 -4.06 5.07 -8.85
C VAL A 124 -2.83 5.94 -9.08
N PHE A 125 -1.82 5.42 -9.78
CA PHE A 125 -0.57 6.13 -10.02
C PHE A 125 -0.52 6.87 -11.37
N GLY A 126 -1.57 6.74 -12.19
CA GLY A 126 -1.64 7.39 -13.52
C GLY A 126 -0.65 6.79 -14.53
N TYR A 127 -0.26 5.53 -14.38
CA TYR A 127 0.65 4.86 -15.30
C TYR A 127 -0.14 4.25 -16.47
N PRO A 128 0.15 4.59 -17.73
CA PRO A 128 -0.56 4.00 -18.86
C PRO A 128 -0.23 2.51 -19.01
N LEU A 129 -1.22 1.69 -19.39
CA LEU A 129 -1.04 0.28 -19.72
C LEU A 129 -1.28 0.03 -21.20
N ASP A 130 -0.26 -0.43 -21.91
CA ASP A 130 -0.40 -0.88 -23.30
C ASP A 130 -0.80 -2.36 -23.34
N LEU A 131 -2.09 -2.59 -23.63
CA LEU A 131 -2.65 -3.94 -23.71
C LEU A 131 -2.06 -4.77 -24.88
N GLN A 132 -1.51 -4.13 -25.91
CA GLN A 132 -0.85 -4.83 -27.00
C GLN A 132 0.52 -5.34 -26.56
N GLN A 133 1.33 -4.50 -25.90
CA GLN A 133 2.60 -4.94 -25.30
C GLN A 133 2.38 -6.11 -24.33
N ILE A 134 1.35 -6.01 -23.47
CA ILE A 134 1.01 -7.07 -22.52
C ILE A 134 0.68 -8.39 -23.23
N LYS A 135 -0.15 -8.35 -24.28
CA LYS A 135 -0.49 -9.54 -25.08
C LYS A 135 0.74 -10.14 -25.77
N GLN A 136 1.59 -9.30 -26.37
CA GLN A 136 2.83 -9.72 -27.02
C GLN A 136 3.80 -10.35 -26.03
N ALA A 137 4.04 -9.71 -24.90
CA ALA A 137 4.91 -10.23 -23.83
C ALA A 137 4.42 -11.61 -23.33
N LYS A 138 3.12 -11.75 -23.07
CA LYS A 138 2.52 -13.04 -22.70
C LYS A 138 2.78 -14.12 -23.76
N HIS A 139 2.54 -13.81 -25.03
CA HIS A 139 2.72 -14.74 -26.13
C HIS A 139 4.19 -15.17 -26.29
N GLN A 140 5.12 -14.23 -26.20
CA GLN A 140 6.56 -14.51 -26.25
C GLN A 140 7.02 -15.43 -25.11
N LEU A 141 6.50 -15.23 -23.91
CA LEU A 141 6.80 -16.10 -22.76
C LEU A 141 6.32 -17.54 -22.99
N GLN A 142 5.13 -17.73 -23.60
CA GLN A 142 4.61 -19.05 -23.94
C GLN A 142 5.48 -19.79 -24.96
N ILE A 143 6.00 -19.08 -25.97
CA ILE A 143 6.85 -19.63 -27.00
C ILE A 143 8.26 -19.93 -26.47
N ASN A 144 8.85 -18.98 -25.75
CA ASN A 144 10.26 -19.06 -25.34
C ASN A 144 10.49 -20.00 -24.14
N TYR A 145 9.43 -20.27 -23.35
CA TYR A 145 9.49 -21.09 -22.14
C TYR A 145 8.36 -22.13 -22.09
N PRO A 146 8.28 -23.05 -23.09
CA PRO A 146 7.17 -24.00 -23.23
C PRO A 146 7.14 -25.05 -22.14
N THR A 147 8.27 -25.27 -21.44
CA THR A 147 8.40 -26.25 -20.36
C THR A 147 9.20 -25.69 -19.20
N GLY A 148 8.99 -26.25 -18.00
CA GLY A 148 9.71 -25.86 -16.78
C GLY A 148 8.99 -24.80 -15.96
N GLN A 149 9.65 -24.35 -14.89
CA GLN A 149 9.08 -23.39 -13.94
C GLN A 149 9.99 -22.18 -13.75
N TYR A 150 9.43 -20.99 -13.98
CA TYR A 150 10.15 -19.73 -13.96
C TYR A 150 9.42 -18.68 -13.15
N LYS A 151 10.19 -17.79 -12.52
CA LYS A 151 9.71 -16.51 -11.97
C LYS A 151 9.78 -15.47 -13.08
N VAL A 152 8.65 -14.90 -13.42
CA VAL A 152 8.56 -13.79 -14.36
C VAL A 152 8.26 -12.51 -13.58
N ARG A 153 9.04 -11.46 -13.80
CA ARG A 153 8.79 -10.13 -13.26
C ARG A 153 8.40 -9.20 -14.41
N TRP A 154 7.31 -8.51 -14.23
CA TRP A 154 6.88 -7.42 -15.11
C TRP A 154 7.03 -6.10 -14.38
N LEU A 155 7.67 -5.14 -15.05
CA LEU A 155 7.84 -3.79 -14.56
C LEU A 155 7.21 -2.84 -15.57
N VAL A 156 6.25 -2.03 -15.14
CA VAL A 156 5.66 -0.97 -15.95
C VAL A 156 6.12 0.36 -15.38
N ASP A 157 6.86 1.12 -16.18
CA ASP A 157 7.33 2.45 -15.79
C ASP A 157 6.25 3.52 -15.98
N LYS A 158 6.52 4.75 -15.58
CA LYS A 158 5.59 5.89 -15.68
C LYS A 158 5.19 6.26 -17.10
N THR A 159 5.95 5.81 -18.11
CA THR A 159 5.62 6.03 -19.52
C THR A 159 4.76 4.91 -20.11
N GLY A 160 4.53 3.84 -19.33
CA GLY A 160 3.80 2.64 -19.75
C GLY A 160 4.67 1.58 -20.43
N HIS A 161 5.99 1.77 -20.46
CA HIS A 161 6.90 0.78 -21.01
C HIS A 161 6.96 -0.46 -20.10
N LEU A 162 6.74 -1.64 -20.70
CA LEU A 162 6.78 -2.93 -20.04
C LEU A 162 8.14 -3.59 -20.20
N SER A 163 8.85 -3.81 -19.10
CA SER A 163 10.04 -4.64 -19.02
C SER A 163 9.72 -6.01 -18.43
N VAL A 164 10.34 -7.06 -18.96
CA VAL A 164 10.09 -8.46 -18.56
C VAL A 164 11.40 -9.14 -18.21
N ASP A 165 11.52 -9.60 -16.97
CA ASP A 165 12.63 -10.43 -16.49
C ASP A 165 12.15 -11.85 -16.25
N VAL A 166 12.94 -12.86 -16.68
CA VAL A 166 12.65 -14.27 -16.49
C VAL A 166 13.82 -14.96 -15.79
N LEU A 167 13.52 -15.62 -14.68
CA LEU A 167 14.49 -16.33 -13.88
C LEU A 167 14.00 -17.75 -13.60
N LYS A 168 14.84 -18.77 -13.82
CA LYS A 168 14.52 -20.15 -13.45
C LYS A 168 14.35 -20.24 -11.92
N ILE A 169 13.27 -20.84 -11.47
CA ILE A 169 13.04 -21.04 -10.02
C ILE A 169 13.98 -22.14 -9.53
N LYS A 170 14.81 -21.78 -8.55
CA LYS A 170 15.64 -22.77 -7.83
C LYS A 170 14.81 -23.43 -6.74
N GLU A 171 15.01 -24.73 -6.54
CA GLU A 171 14.45 -25.43 -5.39
C GLU A 171 14.94 -24.80 -4.08
N LEU A 172 14.09 -24.84 -3.08
CA LEU A 172 14.40 -24.37 -1.73
C LEU A 172 14.48 -25.55 -0.78
N THR A 173 15.47 -25.53 0.07
CA THR A 173 15.47 -26.37 1.27
C THR A 173 14.55 -25.74 2.31
N THR A 174 13.49 -26.42 2.69
CA THR A 174 12.54 -25.95 3.69
C THR A 174 12.75 -26.67 5.04
N PRO A 175 12.44 -26.02 6.16
CA PRO A 175 11.96 -24.63 6.29
C PRO A 175 13.06 -23.60 5.96
N VAL A 176 12.65 -22.48 5.29
CA VAL A 176 13.55 -21.35 5.07
C VAL A 176 13.69 -20.52 6.34
N ILE A 177 14.85 -19.92 6.56
CA ILE A 177 15.09 -19.06 7.73
C ILE A 177 14.60 -17.66 7.46
N CYS A 178 13.74 -17.12 8.32
CA CYS A 178 13.26 -15.74 8.30
C CYS A 178 13.43 -15.06 9.66
N TYR A 179 13.53 -13.76 9.66
CA TYR A 179 13.67 -12.96 10.87
C TYR A 179 12.48 -12.04 11.05
N LEU A 180 12.16 -11.72 12.30
CA LEU A 180 11.20 -10.66 12.62
C LEU A 180 11.86 -9.29 12.46
N ALA A 181 11.11 -8.32 11.92
CA ALA A 181 11.56 -6.94 11.79
C ALA A 181 11.97 -6.34 13.15
N LYS A 182 12.97 -5.45 13.13
CA LYS A 182 13.46 -4.78 14.36
C LYS A 182 12.55 -3.65 14.82
N GLN A 183 11.76 -3.09 13.93
CA GLN A 183 10.84 -1.98 14.18
C GLN A 183 9.54 -2.17 13.38
N PRO A 184 8.43 -1.60 13.85
CA PRO A 184 7.16 -1.69 13.14
C PRO A 184 7.19 -0.92 11.81
N ILE A 185 6.32 -1.34 10.88
CA ILE A 185 6.01 -0.63 9.65
C ILE A 185 4.69 0.14 9.83
N ALA A 186 4.56 1.29 9.17
CA ALA A 186 3.32 2.05 9.22
C ALA A 186 2.14 1.29 8.58
N LYS A 187 1.07 1.07 9.35
CA LYS A 187 -0.14 0.32 8.96
C LYS A 187 -0.80 0.85 7.69
N ASN A 188 -0.81 2.16 7.51
CA ASN A 188 -1.49 2.84 6.40
C ASN A 188 -0.54 3.34 5.31
N HIS A 189 0.61 2.71 5.14
CA HIS A 189 1.56 3.12 4.10
C HIS A 189 1.03 2.80 2.70
N LEU A 190 1.03 3.78 1.78
CA LEU A 190 0.49 3.64 0.44
C LEU A 190 1.11 2.46 -0.33
N PHE A 191 2.44 2.36 -0.30
CA PHE A 191 3.18 1.31 -1.01
C PHE A 191 3.09 -0.09 -0.39
N SER A 192 2.47 -0.25 0.79
CA SER A 192 2.09 -1.57 1.31
C SER A 192 0.84 -2.12 0.60
N ARG A 193 0.01 -1.24 0.02
CA ARG A 193 -1.24 -1.63 -0.68
C ARG A 193 -1.04 -1.92 -2.17
N TYR A 194 0.03 -1.38 -2.77
CA TYR A 194 0.32 -1.48 -4.20
C TYR A 194 1.70 -2.09 -4.44
N LYS A 195 1.75 -3.08 -5.32
CA LYS A 195 3.01 -3.77 -5.61
C LYS A 195 3.85 -2.94 -6.59
N THR A 196 4.91 -2.32 -6.07
CA THR A 196 5.81 -1.44 -6.82
C THR A 196 7.27 -1.75 -6.55
N THR A 197 8.19 -1.10 -7.27
CA THR A 197 9.63 -1.14 -6.98
C THR A 197 10.04 -0.15 -5.88
N ASN A 198 9.15 0.76 -5.45
CA ASN A 198 9.39 1.59 -4.28
C ASN A 198 9.21 0.74 -3.02
N ARG A 199 10.31 0.34 -2.42
CA ARG A 199 10.38 -0.56 -1.25
C ARG A 199 11.07 0.08 -0.04
N LYS A 200 11.23 1.40 -0.03
CA LYS A 200 11.93 2.11 1.06
C LYS A 200 11.35 1.80 2.43
N HIS A 201 10.00 1.71 2.51
CA HIS A 201 9.29 1.37 3.74
C HIS A 201 9.63 -0.03 4.28
N TYR A 202 9.94 -0.99 3.41
CA TYR A 202 10.43 -2.32 3.83
C TYR A 202 11.90 -2.28 4.21
N GLN A 203 12.73 -1.56 3.44
CA GLN A 203 14.18 -1.50 3.66
C GLN A 203 14.55 -1.01 5.05
N ALA A 204 13.79 -0.04 5.58
CA ALA A 204 13.97 0.47 6.94
C ALA A 204 13.78 -0.60 8.04
N CYS A 205 12.95 -1.62 7.76
CA CYS A 205 12.59 -2.68 8.71
C CYS A 205 13.31 -4.00 8.42
N GLU A 206 13.94 -4.14 7.25
CA GLU A 206 14.53 -5.39 6.78
C GLU A 206 15.75 -5.80 7.61
N VAL A 207 15.79 -7.07 7.99
CA VAL A 207 16.94 -7.64 8.69
C VAL A 207 17.91 -8.19 7.65
N SER A 208 19.10 -7.58 7.57
CA SER A 208 20.16 -8.05 6.67
C SER A 208 20.89 -9.23 7.28
N GLY A 209 21.21 -10.24 6.46
CA GLY A 209 21.99 -11.41 6.86
C GLY A 209 22.04 -12.45 5.76
N PRO A 210 23.14 -13.23 5.65
CA PRO A 210 23.33 -14.19 4.56
C PRO A 210 22.33 -15.35 4.59
N THR A 211 21.75 -15.65 5.75
CA THR A 211 20.77 -16.72 5.94
C THR A 211 19.32 -16.23 5.92
N ASN A 212 19.08 -14.91 5.94
CA ASN A 212 17.73 -14.36 5.95
C ASN A 212 17.07 -14.49 4.57
N PHE A 213 16.07 -15.38 4.46
CA PHE A 213 15.29 -15.50 3.24
C PHE A 213 14.30 -14.34 3.05
N SER A 214 13.71 -13.87 4.15
CA SER A 214 12.78 -12.74 4.17
C SER A 214 12.57 -12.26 5.60
N THR A 215 12.17 -10.98 5.75
CA THR A 215 11.83 -10.40 7.05
C THR A 215 10.31 -10.37 7.22
N LEU A 216 9.81 -10.90 8.34
CA LEU A 216 8.42 -10.79 8.75
C LEU A 216 8.20 -9.42 9.38
N LEU A 217 7.20 -8.70 8.92
CA LEU A 217 6.86 -7.35 9.32
C LEU A 217 5.65 -7.35 10.27
N TYR A 218 5.59 -6.35 11.13
CA TYR A 218 4.45 -6.05 12.00
C TYR A 218 4.22 -4.55 12.04
N ASN A 219 3.00 -4.11 12.36
CA ASN A 219 2.65 -2.70 12.42
C ASN A 219 2.77 -2.13 13.85
N GLU A 220 2.47 -0.84 14.00
CA GLU A 220 2.51 -0.11 15.27
C GLU A 220 1.53 -0.63 16.33
N ASP A 221 0.51 -1.38 15.93
CA ASP A 221 -0.44 -2.06 16.83
C ASP A 221 0.03 -3.46 17.25
N ASN A 222 1.27 -3.85 16.90
CA ASN A 222 1.85 -5.20 17.05
C ASN A 222 1.09 -6.30 16.29
N GLU A 223 0.34 -5.94 15.24
CA GLU A 223 -0.28 -6.90 14.33
C GLU A 223 0.74 -7.32 13.26
N LEU A 224 0.80 -8.60 12.96
CA LEU A 224 1.59 -9.10 11.82
C LEU A 224 0.98 -8.57 10.52
N THR A 225 1.85 -8.22 9.58
CA THR A 225 1.43 -7.73 8.27
C THR A 225 1.77 -8.75 7.17
N GLU A 226 3.03 -8.85 6.79
CA GLU A 226 3.51 -9.72 5.73
C GLU A 226 5.02 -9.95 5.83
N PHE A 227 5.56 -10.85 5.03
CA PHE A 227 6.99 -10.90 4.73
C PHE A 227 7.35 -9.88 3.65
N THR A 228 8.60 -9.43 3.62
CA THR A 228 9.06 -8.48 2.59
C THR A 228 8.89 -8.98 1.15
N ILE A 229 8.70 -10.29 0.92
CA ILE A 229 8.52 -10.90 -0.41
C ILE A 229 7.24 -11.75 -0.54
N GLY A 230 6.33 -11.72 0.43
CA GLY A 230 5.09 -12.51 0.40
C GLY A 230 4.25 -12.31 1.64
N ASN A 231 3.02 -12.83 1.64
CA ASN A 231 2.16 -12.76 2.81
C ASN A 231 2.53 -13.82 3.85
N VAL A 232 2.13 -13.60 5.10
CA VAL A 232 2.30 -14.56 6.20
C VAL A 232 1.03 -15.39 6.40
N ILE A 233 1.23 -16.68 6.69
CA ILE A 233 0.18 -17.57 7.17
C ILE A 233 0.70 -18.25 8.43
N LEU A 234 -0.11 -18.27 9.48
CA LEU A 234 0.15 -19.01 10.72
C LEU A 234 -0.79 -20.20 10.82
N GLN A 235 -0.27 -21.34 11.28
CA GLN A 235 -1.08 -22.48 11.71
C GLN A 235 -1.27 -22.39 13.23
N ILE A 236 -2.52 -22.32 13.68
CA ILE A 236 -2.89 -22.25 15.10
C ILE A 236 -4.03 -23.23 15.32
N ASN A 237 -3.85 -24.19 16.22
CA ASN A 237 -4.81 -25.27 16.49
C ASN A 237 -5.24 -26.01 15.20
N GLY A 238 -4.29 -26.28 14.32
CA GLY A 238 -4.53 -26.97 13.05
C GLY A 238 -5.19 -26.10 11.96
N VAL A 239 -5.62 -24.86 12.24
CA VAL A 239 -6.26 -23.95 11.29
C VAL A 239 -5.25 -22.94 10.75
N LEU A 240 -5.34 -22.62 9.45
CA LEU A 240 -4.47 -21.67 8.79
C LEU A 240 -5.11 -20.26 8.78
N TYR A 241 -4.38 -19.28 9.29
CA TYR A 241 -4.80 -17.89 9.36
C TYR A 241 -3.83 -16.95 8.66
N THR A 242 -4.35 -15.87 8.07
CA THR A 242 -3.56 -14.78 7.46
C THR A 242 -4.12 -13.43 7.91
N PRO A 243 -3.27 -12.39 8.09
CA PRO A 243 -3.75 -11.07 8.45
C PRO A 243 -4.68 -10.49 7.39
N PRO A 244 -5.70 -9.67 7.78
CA PRO A 244 -6.49 -8.90 6.84
C PRO A 244 -5.63 -7.77 6.21
N VAL A 245 -6.02 -7.30 5.03
CA VAL A 245 -5.34 -6.18 4.36
C VAL A 245 -5.34 -4.90 5.22
N SER A 246 -6.33 -4.75 6.10
CA SER A 246 -6.43 -3.65 7.05
C SER A 246 -5.30 -3.60 8.08
N SER A 247 -4.59 -4.71 8.32
CA SER A 247 -3.37 -4.73 9.14
C SER A 247 -2.14 -4.12 8.44
N GLY A 248 -2.24 -3.76 7.14
CA GLY A 248 -1.19 -3.06 6.39
C GLY A 248 -0.35 -3.97 5.49
N CYS A 249 -0.88 -5.09 5.02
CA CYS A 249 -0.21 -5.98 4.07
C CYS A 249 -0.69 -5.79 2.63
N LEU A 250 0.15 -6.20 1.68
CA LEU A 250 -0.23 -6.27 0.27
C LEU A 250 -1.34 -7.32 0.07
N PRO A 251 -2.41 -7.02 -0.70
CA PRO A 251 -3.37 -8.03 -1.15
C PRO A 251 -2.69 -8.98 -2.13
N GLY A 252 -2.15 -10.08 -1.61
CA GLY A 252 -1.37 -11.04 -2.39
C GLY A 252 -2.27 -11.97 -3.18
N ILE A 253 -1.99 -12.13 -4.48
CA ILE A 253 -2.82 -12.94 -5.38
C ILE A 253 -2.93 -14.41 -4.95
N TYR A 254 -1.84 -14.99 -4.46
CA TYR A 254 -1.90 -16.38 -3.97
C TYR A 254 -2.64 -16.48 -2.64
N ARG A 255 -2.46 -15.50 -1.74
CA ARG A 255 -3.24 -15.36 -0.50
C ARG A 255 -4.74 -15.30 -0.80
N GLU A 256 -5.16 -14.44 -1.74
CA GLU A 256 -6.57 -14.35 -2.19
C GLU A 256 -7.07 -15.69 -2.72
N THR A 257 -6.28 -16.40 -3.54
CA THR A 257 -6.64 -17.72 -4.04
C THR A 257 -6.90 -18.73 -2.91
N LEU A 258 -6.12 -18.68 -1.81
CA LEU A 258 -6.31 -19.57 -0.66
C LEU A 258 -7.56 -19.20 0.14
N LEU A 259 -7.84 -17.91 0.29
CA LEU A 259 -9.08 -17.41 0.94
C LEU A 259 -10.33 -17.81 0.15
N ASP A 260 -10.33 -17.61 -1.16
CA ASP A 260 -11.45 -17.97 -2.06
C ASP A 260 -11.78 -19.47 -2.02
N LYS A 261 -10.76 -20.30 -1.80
CA LYS A 261 -10.93 -21.75 -1.64
C LYS A 261 -11.31 -22.19 -0.22
N GLY A 262 -11.33 -21.27 0.74
CA GLY A 262 -11.54 -21.60 2.15
C GLY A 262 -10.39 -22.37 2.80
N GLU A 263 -9.19 -22.41 2.16
CA GLU A 263 -8.01 -23.09 2.71
C GLU A 263 -7.35 -22.28 3.84
N VAL A 264 -7.58 -20.96 3.87
CA VAL A 264 -7.06 -20.02 4.89
C VAL A 264 -8.18 -19.10 5.32
N THR A 265 -8.17 -18.65 6.58
CA THR A 265 -9.14 -17.71 7.16
C THR A 265 -8.44 -16.39 7.53
N GLU A 266 -9.09 -15.25 7.28
CA GLU A 266 -8.58 -13.96 7.76
C GLU A 266 -8.79 -13.83 9.28
N LYS A 267 -7.73 -13.44 9.97
CA LYS A 267 -7.71 -13.10 11.39
C LYS A 267 -6.63 -12.06 11.62
N VAL A 268 -6.90 -11.04 12.43
CA VAL A 268 -5.84 -10.17 12.96
C VAL A 268 -4.87 -11.05 13.75
N LEU A 269 -3.63 -11.11 13.30
CA LEU A 269 -2.56 -11.92 13.90
C LEU A 269 -1.58 -10.99 14.60
N THR A 270 -1.20 -11.33 15.81
CA THR A 270 -0.30 -10.52 16.64
C THR A 270 1.07 -11.20 16.81
N LEU A 271 2.01 -10.46 17.40
CA LEU A 271 3.31 -11.03 17.82
C LEU A 271 3.13 -12.16 18.86
N ARG A 272 2.02 -12.18 19.60
CA ARG A 272 1.67 -13.28 20.51
C ARG A 272 1.23 -14.51 19.72
N ASP A 273 0.34 -14.35 18.73
CA ASP A 273 -0.09 -15.47 17.87
C ASP A 273 1.10 -16.12 17.15
N LEU A 274 2.12 -15.32 16.77
CA LEU A 274 3.35 -15.84 16.17
C LEU A 274 4.10 -16.79 17.11
N LYS A 275 4.19 -16.45 18.41
CA LYS A 275 4.86 -17.30 19.41
C LYS A 275 4.10 -18.57 19.73
N GLU A 276 2.77 -18.52 19.64
CA GLU A 276 1.86 -19.63 19.94
C GLU A 276 1.56 -20.50 18.70
N SER A 277 2.01 -20.09 17.49
CA SER A 277 1.76 -20.81 16.25
C SER A 277 2.55 -22.12 16.16
N GLU A 278 1.92 -23.15 15.61
CA GLU A 278 2.52 -24.47 15.35
C GLU A 278 3.48 -24.39 14.17
N LYS A 279 3.09 -23.63 13.12
CA LYS A 279 3.87 -23.42 11.90
C LYS A 279 3.66 -22.04 11.34
N VAL A 280 4.70 -21.57 10.67
CA VAL A 280 4.71 -20.28 9.95
C VAL A 280 4.99 -20.57 8.48
N TYR A 281 4.22 -19.91 7.60
CA TYR A 281 4.43 -20.00 6.16
C TYR A 281 4.55 -18.64 5.53
N LEU A 282 5.47 -18.52 4.58
CA LEU A 282 5.53 -17.42 3.62
C LEU A 282 4.81 -17.86 2.36
N THR A 283 3.93 -17.00 1.83
CA THR A 283 3.18 -17.32 0.61
C THR A 283 3.26 -16.23 -0.44
N ASN A 284 3.46 -16.61 -1.70
CA ASN A 284 3.42 -15.72 -2.85
C ASN A 284 3.09 -16.48 -4.15
N SER A 285 2.76 -15.72 -5.21
CA SER A 285 2.35 -16.30 -6.50
C SER A 285 3.43 -17.10 -7.23
N VAL A 286 4.71 -16.95 -6.87
CA VAL A 286 5.83 -17.61 -7.55
C VAL A 286 6.08 -18.99 -6.96
N ARG A 287 6.04 -19.11 -5.63
CA ARG A 287 6.44 -20.33 -4.91
C ARG A 287 5.29 -21.05 -4.20
N GLY A 288 4.11 -20.44 -4.15
CA GLY A 288 3.02 -20.96 -3.33
C GLY A 288 3.29 -20.75 -1.84
N MET A 289 3.00 -21.75 -1.03
CA MET A 289 3.29 -21.81 0.41
C MET A 289 4.67 -22.41 0.67
N VAL A 290 5.47 -21.73 1.47
CA VAL A 290 6.84 -22.13 1.88
C VAL A 290 6.90 -22.13 3.40
N GLU A 291 7.25 -23.26 4.01
CA GLU A 291 7.42 -23.37 5.48
C GLU A 291 8.64 -22.55 5.94
N VAL A 292 8.47 -21.84 7.03
CA VAL A 292 9.44 -20.88 7.57
C VAL A 292 9.87 -21.29 8.98
N SER A 293 11.16 -21.20 9.24
CA SER A 293 11.74 -21.22 10.59
C SER A 293 12.04 -19.78 11.03
N MET A 294 11.27 -19.26 11.98
CA MET A 294 11.50 -17.93 12.52
C MET A 294 12.71 -17.91 13.45
N LYS A 295 13.57 -16.90 13.26
CA LYS A 295 14.70 -16.60 14.14
C LYS A 295 14.53 -15.23 14.77
N SER A 296 14.95 -15.08 16.03
CA SER A 296 15.08 -13.77 16.68
C SER A 296 16.29 -13.03 16.11
N ALA A 297 16.18 -11.72 15.93
CA ALA A 297 17.27 -10.89 15.41
C ALA A 297 18.44 -10.73 16.42
N HIS A 298 18.35 -11.36 17.59
CA HIS A 298 19.34 -11.32 18.67
C HIS A 298 19.86 -12.74 18.93
N SER A 299 20.83 -13.14 18.17
CA SER A 299 21.79 -14.19 18.53
C SER A 299 23.13 -13.90 17.85
#